data_b2ee020656354752ce1aa7e51343219d
#
_entry.id   b2ee020656354752ce1aa7e51343219d
#
_cell.length_a   1.000
_cell.length_b   1.000
_cell.length_c   1.000
_cell.angle_alpha   90.00
_cell.angle_beta   90.00
_cell.angle_gamma   90.00
#
_symmetry.space_group_name_H-M   'P 1'
#
loop_
_entity.id
_entity.type
_entity.pdbx_description
1 polymer ?
#
loop_
_entity_poly.entity_id
_entity_poly.type
_entity_poly.pdbx_seq_one_letter_code
_entity_poly.pdbx_strand_id
1 'polypeptide(L)'
;MDVQKRIKDLMELRSWTDYRLAKEAGLSHSTVTNMFNRSNAPTLPTLEAVCRAFGITLSQFFEDFEDNEMLQEQRLLFSKWSTFTPEQRKILLDLMDIIK
;
A
#
# COMPACT_ATOMS: atom_id res chain seq x y z
N MET A 1 11.36 11.20 -2.30
CA MET A 1 10.26 10.24 -2.48
C MET A 1 9.14 10.87 -3.30
N ASP A 2 8.59 10.16 -4.25
CA ASP A 2 7.41 10.59 -4.99
C ASP A 2 6.15 10.06 -4.28
N VAL A 3 5.41 10.96 -3.65
CA VAL A 3 4.23 10.60 -2.84
C VAL A 3 3.14 9.97 -3.71
N GLN A 4 2.87 10.53 -4.89
CA GLN A 4 1.85 9.99 -5.79
C GLN A 4 2.22 8.59 -6.28
N LYS A 5 3.49 8.38 -6.60
CA LYS A 5 3.96 7.05 -7.01
C LYS A 5 3.83 6.04 -5.87
N ARG A 6 4.16 6.44 -4.65
CA ARG A 6 4.03 5.59 -3.47
C ARG A 6 2.58 5.15 -3.27
N ILE A 7 1.63 6.08 -3.44
CA ILE A 7 0.21 5.76 -3.33
C ILE A 7 -0.20 4.78 -4.42
N LYS A 8 0.24 5.00 -5.66
CA LYS A 8 -0.07 4.08 -6.77
C LYS A 8 0.50 2.69 -6.55
N ASP A 9 1.71 2.60 -6.02
CA ASP A 9 2.32 1.31 -5.70
C ASP A 9 1.49 0.55 -4.67
N LEU A 10 1.01 1.23 -3.63
CA LEU A 10 0.14 0.63 -2.62
C LEU A 10 -1.20 0.19 -3.21
N MET A 11 -1.77 0.97 -4.13
CA MET A 11 -2.99 0.61 -4.83
C MET A 11 -2.79 -0.66 -5.68
N GLU A 12 -1.68 -0.74 -6.40
CA GLU A 12 -1.36 -1.91 -7.22
C GLU A 12 -1.23 -3.17 -6.37
N LEU A 13 -0.58 -3.07 -5.22
CA LEU A 13 -0.46 -4.20 -4.30
C LEU A 13 -1.80 -4.76 -3.86
N ARG A 14 -2.84 -3.92 -3.82
CA ARG A 14 -4.19 -4.30 -3.41
C ARG A 14 -5.16 -4.45 -4.56
N SER A 15 -4.70 -4.21 -5.78
CA SER A 15 -5.55 -4.18 -6.98
C SER A 15 -6.70 -3.18 -6.84
N TRP A 16 -6.41 -2.02 -6.24
CA TRP A 16 -7.39 -0.95 -6.08
C TRP A 16 -7.38 0.00 -7.27
N THR A 17 -8.57 0.41 -7.68
CA THR A 17 -8.78 1.50 -8.63
C THR A 17 -8.83 2.83 -7.89
N ASP A 18 -8.79 3.95 -8.64
CA ASP A 18 -8.99 5.29 -8.08
C ASP A 18 -10.34 5.37 -7.35
N TYR A 19 -11.37 4.79 -7.92
CA TYR A 19 -12.70 4.73 -7.31
C TYR A 19 -12.67 3.99 -5.97
N ARG A 20 -11.98 2.85 -5.91
CA ARG A 20 -11.87 2.08 -4.68
C ARG A 20 -11.11 2.85 -3.61
N LEU A 21 -10.01 3.51 -3.98
CA LEU A 21 -9.26 4.34 -3.03
C LEU A 21 -10.13 5.47 -2.48
N ALA A 22 -10.85 6.16 -3.34
CA ALA A 22 -11.76 7.24 -2.93
C ALA A 22 -12.78 6.73 -1.92
N LYS A 23 -13.41 5.60 -2.20
CA LYS A 23 -14.40 4.99 -1.32
C LYS A 23 -13.81 4.63 0.04
N GLU A 24 -12.68 3.96 0.06
CA GLU A 24 -12.06 3.48 1.29
C GLU A 24 -11.48 4.64 2.13
N ALA A 25 -11.01 5.69 1.48
CA ALA A 25 -10.44 6.86 2.16
C ALA A 25 -11.50 7.91 2.56
N GLY A 26 -12.73 7.74 2.11
CA GLY A 26 -13.78 8.74 2.34
C GLY A 26 -13.57 10.03 1.56
N LEU A 27 -12.91 9.95 0.41
CA LEU A 27 -12.63 11.08 -0.48
C LEU A 27 -13.53 11.02 -1.70
N SER A 28 -13.73 12.18 -2.36
CA SER A 28 -14.42 12.18 -3.65
C SER A 28 -13.53 11.57 -4.73
N HIS A 29 -14.15 10.98 -5.74
CA HIS A 29 -13.40 10.44 -6.87
C HIS A 29 -12.56 11.52 -7.58
N SER A 30 -13.13 12.73 -7.71
CA SER A 30 -12.39 13.85 -8.33
C SER A 30 -11.18 14.27 -7.49
N THR A 31 -11.26 14.20 -6.16
CA THR A 31 -10.11 14.48 -5.30
C THR A 31 -8.98 13.49 -5.57
N VAL A 32 -9.28 12.20 -5.68
CA VAL A 32 -8.29 11.18 -5.98
C VAL A 32 -7.71 11.36 -7.37
N THR A 33 -8.55 11.57 -8.37
CA THR A 33 -8.10 11.81 -9.75
C THR A 33 -7.20 13.04 -9.84
N ASN A 34 -7.59 14.13 -9.21
CA ASN A 34 -6.80 15.37 -9.20
C ASN A 34 -5.47 15.20 -8.48
N MET A 35 -5.42 14.41 -7.43
CA MET A 35 -4.20 14.11 -6.70
C MET A 35 -3.13 13.51 -7.62
N PHE A 36 -3.52 12.64 -8.54
CA PHE A 36 -2.58 12.02 -9.48
C PHE A 36 -2.28 12.90 -10.69
N ASN A 37 -3.20 13.76 -11.08
CA ASN A 37 -3.04 14.62 -12.26
C ASN A 37 -2.29 15.92 -11.99
N ARG A 38 -2.15 16.29 -10.72
CA ARG A 38 -1.41 17.49 -10.33
C ARG A 38 0.02 17.14 -9.95
N SER A 39 0.94 18.08 -10.20
CA SER A 39 2.33 17.92 -9.81
C SER A 39 2.57 18.15 -8.32
N ASN A 40 1.56 18.63 -7.59
CA ASN A 40 1.68 18.92 -6.16
C ASN A 40 1.31 17.70 -5.32
N ALA A 41 2.05 17.50 -4.24
CA ALA A 41 1.72 16.46 -3.27
C ALA A 41 0.35 16.72 -2.63
N PRO A 42 -0.37 15.67 -2.21
CA PRO A 42 -1.62 15.84 -1.48
C PRO A 42 -1.38 16.56 -0.15
N THR A 43 -2.42 17.23 0.35
CA THR A 43 -2.37 17.84 1.68
C THR A 43 -2.20 16.77 2.76
N LEU A 44 -1.73 17.15 3.94
CA LEU A 44 -1.57 16.22 5.04
C LEU A 44 -2.88 15.53 5.43
N PRO A 45 -4.02 16.23 5.57
CA PRO A 45 -5.29 15.56 5.85
C PRO A 45 -5.68 14.52 4.79
N THR A 46 -5.45 14.81 3.53
CA THR A 46 -5.72 13.87 2.44
C THR A 46 -4.80 12.65 2.53
N LEU A 47 -3.52 12.88 2.80
CA LEU A 47 -2.56 11.78 2.96
C LEU A 47 -2.89 10.91 4.17
N GLU A 48 -3.31 11.51 5.27
CA GLU A 48 -3.75 10.75 6.45
C GLU A 48 -4.96 9.87 6.13
N ALA A 49 -5.93 10.39 5.36
CA ALA A 49 -7.09 9.61 4.93
C ALA A 49 -6.67 8.43 4.07
N VAL A 50 -5.73 8.63 3.15
CA VAL A 50 -5.19 7.57 2.30
C VAL A 50 -4.47 6.51 3.15
N CYS A 51 -3.64 6.92 4.09
CA CYS A 51 -2.95 5.99 4.98
C CYS A 51 -3.92 5.16 5.80
N ARG A 52 -4.99 5.77 6.33
CA ARG A 52 -6.03 5.04 7.05
C ARG A 52 -6.72 4.00 6.16
N ALA A 53 -6.98 4.37 4.92
CA ALA A 53 -7.58 3.43 3.95
C ALA A 53 -6.70 2.21 3.74
N PHE A 54 -5.38 2.39 3.69
CA PHE A 54 -4.43 1.30 3.54
C PHE A 54 -4.11 0.58 4.86
N GLY A 55 -4.55 1.12 5.99
CA GLY A 55 -4.25 0.52 7.30
C GLY A 55 -2.80 0.69 7.72
N ILE A 56 -2.15 1.75 7.29
CA ILE A 56 -0.76 2.06 7.64
C ILE A 56 -0.67 3.42 8.32
N THR A 57 0.44 3.62 9.05
CA THR A 57 0.76 4.92 9.64
C THR A 57 1.47 5.82 8.63
N LEU A 58 1.53 7.12 8.90
CA LEU A 58 2.35 8.04 8.11
C LEU A 58 3.82 7.63 8.12
N SER A 59 4.31 7.16 9.26
CA SER A 59 5.68 6.67 9.38
C SER A 59 5.93 5.51 8.41
N GLN A 60 5.04 4.54 8.38
CA GLN A 60 5.13 3.41 7.46
C GLN A 60 5.04 3.85 6.00
N PHE A 61 4.20 4.84 5.72
CA PHE A 61 4.07 5.38 4.38
C PHE A 61 5.39 5.97 3.87
N PHE A 62 6.12 6.69 4.73
CA PHE A 62 7.37 7.34 4.37
C PHE A 62 8.60 6.45 4.52
N GLU A 63 8.45 5.22 4.95
CA GLU A 63 9.56 4.28 4.94
C GLU A 63 10.04 4.08 3.50
N ASP A 64 11.33 4.31 3.29
CA ASP A 64 11.93 4.17 1.98
C ASP A 64 12.48 2.75 1.83
N PHE A 65 11.72 1.93 1.13
CA PHE A 65 12.10 0.56 0.88
C PHE A 65 12.81 0.36 -0.47
N GLU A 66 12.99 1.42 -1.25
CA GLU A 66 13.40 1.29 -2.65
C GLU A 66 14.89 1.00 -2.83
N ASP A 67 15.70 1.34 -1.84
CA ASP A 67 17.16 1.24 -1.94
C ASP A 67 17.74 -0.08 -1.47
N ASN A 68 16.91 -1.07 -1.15
CA ASN A 68 17.37 -2.34 -0.59
C ASN A 68 16.85 -3.51 -1.44
N GLU A 69 17.78 -4.30 -2.00
CA GLU A 69 17.43 -5.45 -2.83
C GLU A 69 16.56 -6.48 -2.12
N MET A 70 16.74 -6.66 -0.81
CA MET A 70 15.89 -7.55 -0.02
C MET A 70 14.43 -7.17 -0.08
N LEU A 71 14.13 -5.90 -0.32
CA LEU A 71 12.77 -5.41 -0.34
C LEU A 71 11.99 -5.80 -1.60
N GLN A 72 12.67 -6.09 -2.70
CA GLN A 72 11.98 -6.62 -3.88
C GLN A 72 11.41 -8.00 -3.58
N GLU A 73 12.17 -8.85 -2.91
CA GLU A 73 11.70 -10.16 -2.47
C GLU A 73 10.58 -10.02 -1.44
N GLN A 74 10.70 -9.08 -0.52
CA GLN A 74 9.67 -8.79 0.46
C GLN A 74 8.38 -8.30 -0.20
N ARG A 75 8.47 -7.43 -1.19
CA ARG A 75 7.31 -6.96 -1.96
C ARG A 75 6.61 -8.12 -2.66
N LEU A 76 7.37 -9.01 -3.27
CA LEU A 76 6.82 -10.20 -3.91
C LEU A 76 6.12 -11.08 -2.90
N LEU A 77 6.73 -11.28 -1.74
CA LEU A 77 6.14 -12.07 -0.66
C LEU A 77 4.84 -11.44 -0.17
N PHE A 78 4.83 -10.13 0.09
CA PHE A 78 3.62 -9.44 0.55
C PHE A 78 2.52 -9.45 -0.50
N SER A 79 2.87 -9.30 -1.78
CA SER A 79 1.91 -9.40 -2.86
C SER A 79 1.22 -10.75 -2.87
N LYS A 80 1.97 -11.82 -2.75
CA LYS A 80 1.42 -13.18 -2.67
C LYS A 80 0.65 -13.42 -1.38
N TRP A 81 1.17 -12.90 -0.28
CA TRP A 81 0.53 -13.01 1.03
C TRP A 81 -0.88 -12.44 1.04
N SER A 82 -1.08 -11.29 0.40
CA SER A 82 -2.38 -10.64 0.36
C SER A 82 -3.44 -11.45 -0.38
N THR A 83 -3.03 -12.39 -1.25
CA THR A 83 -3.97 -13.27 -1.96
C THR A 83 -4.29 -14.55 -1.19
N PHE A 84 -3.57 -14.83 -0.11
CA PHE A 84 -3.74 -16.05 0.65
C PHE A 84 -4.94 -15.97 1.59
N THR A 85 -5.62 -17.12 1.76
CA THR A 85 -6.64 -17.23 2.81
C THR A 85 -5.97 -17.28 4.19
N PRO A 86 -6.72 -17.01 5.28
CA PRO A 86 -6.16 -17.14 6.63
C PRO A 86 -5.55 -18.53 6.90
N GLU A 87 -6.15 -19.60 6.38
CA GLU A 87 -5.63 -20.95 6.53
C GLU A 87 -4.28 -21.12 5.82
N GLN A 88 -4.17 -20.60 4.61
CA GLN A 88 -2.91 -20.65 3.84
C GLN A 88 -1.82 -19.85 4.53
N ARG A 89 -2.16 -18.68 5.08
CA ARG A 89 -1.21 -17.86 5.84
C ARG A 89 -0.68 -18.59 7.06
N LYS A 90 -1.55 -19.30 7.76
CA LYS A 90 -1.14 -20.09 8.92
C LYS A 90 -0.16 -21.18 8.52
N ILE A 91 -0.44 -21.91 7.44
CA ILE A 91 0.45 -22.96 6.93
C ILE A 91 1.83 -22.37 6.60
N LEU A 92 1.87 -21.22 5.95
CA LEU A 92 3.12 -20.56 5.59
C LEU A 92 3.91 -20.15 6.84
N LEU A 93 3.25 -19.57 7.83
CA LEU A 93 3.90 -19.17 9.09
C LEU A 93 4.45 -20.39 9.83
N ASP A 94 3.71 -21.48 9.88
CA ASP A 94 4.16 -22.72 10.50
C ASP A 94 5.39 -23.28 9.79
N LEU A 95 5.38 -23.23 8.45
CA LEU A 95 6.53 -23.67 7.64
C LEU A 95 7.76 -22.83 7.93
N MET A 96 7.59 -21.52 8.04
CA MET A 96 8.71 -20.60 8.35
C MET A 96 9.32 -20.91 9.71
N ASP A 97 8.53 -21.32 10.69
CA ASP A 97 9.03 -21.73 12.01
C ASP A 97 9.86 -23.01 11.96
N ILE A 98 9.55 -23.89 11.03
CA ILE A 98 10.28 -25.16 10.86
C ILE A 98 11.66 -24.96 10.22
N ILE A 99 11.79 -23.93 9.37
CA ILE A 99 13.00 -23.68 8.57
C ILE A 99 14.14 -23.09 9.41
N LYS A 100 13.90 -22.63 10.58
CA LYS A 100 14.95 -22.05 11.44
C LYS A 100 16.13 -22.97 11.66
#